data_253875d7a98ac95e4f5e65fec064e165
#
_entry.id   253875d7a98ac95e4f5e65fec064e165
#
_cell.length_a   1.000
_cell.length_b   1.000
_cell.length_c   1.000
_cell.angle_alpha   90.00
_cell.angle_beta   90.00
_cell.angle_gamma   90.00
#
_symmetry.space_group_name_H-M   'P 1'
#
loop_
_entity.id
_entity.type
_entity.pdbx_description
1 polymer ?
#
loop_
_entity_poly.entity_id
_entity_poly.type
_entity_poly.pdbx_seq_one_letter_code
_entity_poly.pdbx_strand_id
1 'polypeptide(L)'
;MKRLLHVFSQEDTWRWFESAGVPLVLQDDHCVFPRSQDAMDIVHALLRRMDGASLRLRTPVTSVMPGPVSSLIPGSNSSLIPGLTRTLLVDGEPYDAVVVTTGGAPKGLPMLDGLGLEWVPTVPSLFTFTIKDEGLRALMGLVVDASVSIPGTSFKADGPLLITDWGLSGPAVLKLSSYAARHLHDAGYKAPLSVNWLNRSEADVRGILQETAGANPRKQVSNTPPEGLQARLWNHLITKAGLRSDIRWAELGSKGFNKLVNVLTQDAYAIEGKTKFREEFVTCGGVALSNVNPATLESKTHPGLYFAGEVLDIDAVTGGFNLQAAWTTGAVVARSIAAS
;
A
#
# COMPACT_ATOMS: atom_id res chain seq x y z
N MET A 1 -7.94 9.50 9.76
CA MET A 1 -7.98 9.92 8.34
C MET A 1 -9.26 10.64 7.93
N LYS A 2 -10.51 10.14 8.10
CA LYS A 2 -11.73 10.83 7.62
C LYS A 2 -11.79 12.33 7.99
N ARG A 3 -11.53 12.70 9.25
CA ARG A 3 -11.50 14.11 9.67
C ARG A 3 -10.45 14.94 8.95
N LEU A 4 -9.27 14.39 8.74
CA LEU A 4 -8.17 15.11 8.07
C LEU A 4 -8.48 15.34 6.58
N LEU A 5 -9.14 14.37 5.92
CA LEU A 5 -9.59 14.52 4.53
C LEU A 5 -10.67 15.61 4.35
N HIS A 6 -11.39 16.00 5.39
CA HIS A 6 -12.26 17.19 5.35
C HIS A 6 -11.47 18.51 5.42
N VAL A 7 -10.25 18.48 5.95
CA VAL A 7 -9.37 19.66 6.00
C VAL A 7 -8.61 19.83 4.67
N PHE A 8 -8.15 18.72 4.09
CA PHE A 8 -7.45 18.70 2.81
C PHE A 8 -7.76 17.39 2.07
N SER A 9 -8.67 17.49 1.10
CA SER A 9 -9.20 16.36 0.33
C SER A 9 -8.33 16.04 -0.90
N GLN A 10 -8.71 14.99 -1.64
CA GLN A 10 -8.13 14.68 -2.95
C GLN A 10 -8.40 15.81 -3.98
N GLU A 11 -9.54 16.50 -3.88
CA GLU A 11 -9.86 17.65 -4.74
C GLU A 11 -8.98 18.85 -4.41
N ASP A 12 -8.66 19.07 -3.12
CA ASP A 12 -7.71 20.10 -2.70
C ASP A 12 -6.31 19.77 -3.20
N THR A 13 -5.90 18.50 -3.15
CA THR A 13 -4.63 18.03 -3.72
C THR A 13 -4.58 18.30 -5.23
N TRP A 14 -5.65 17.99 -5.96
CA TRP A 14 -5.76 18.27 -7.38
C TRP A 14 -5.55 19.76 -7.67
N ARG A 15 -6.36 20.62 -7.03
CA ARG A 15 -6.28 22.10 -7.20
C ARG A 15 -4.90 22.63 -6.84
N TRP A 16 -4.27 22.07 -5.79
CA TRP A 16 -2.95 22.51 -5.35
C TRP A 16 -1.89 22.22 -6.43
N PHE A 17 -1.84 21.02 -6.99
CA PHE A 17 -0.87 20.67 -8.03
C PHE A 17 -1.12 21.42 -9.33
N GLU A 18 -2.37 21.59 -9.75
CA GLU A 18 -2.69 22.43 -10.92
C GLU A 18 -2.23 23.90 -10.70
N SER A 19 -2.46 24.47 -9.51
CA SER A 19 -1.97 25.80 -9.17
C SER A 19 -0.44 25.88 -9.12
N ALA A 20 0.23 24.78 -8.90
CA ALA A 20 1.69 24.66 -8.96
C ALA A 20 2.23 24.40 -10.38
N GLY A 21 1.35 24.41 -11.39
CA GLY A 21 1.70 24.25 -12.80
C GLY A 21 1.87 22.81 -13.26
N VAL A 22 1.24 21.84 -12.58
CA VAL A 22 1.21 20.43 -12.99
C VAL A 22 -0.19 20.08 -13.47
N PRO A 23 -0.44 20.00 -14.79
CA PRO A 23 -1.71 19.51 -15.32
C PRO A 23 -1.91 18.04 -14.95
N LEU A 24 -3.09 17.71 -14.41
CA LEU A 24 -3.43 16.37 -13.96
C LEU A 24 -4.45 15.71 -14.91
N VAL A 25 -4.54 14.38 -14.82
CA VAL A 25 -5.52 13.56 -15.54
C VAL A 25 -6.04 12.45 -14.64
N LEU A 26 -7.36 12.24 -14.66
CA LEU A 26 -8.01 11.10 -14.05
C LEU A 26 -7.99 9.93 -15.04
N GLN A 27 -7.47 8.78 -14.62
CA GLN A 27 -7.46 7.55 -15.43
C GLN A 27 -8.70 6.70 -15.17
N ASP A 28 -8.93 5.67 -15.99
CA ASP A 28 -10.11 4.80 -15.93
C ASP A 28 -10.22 4.02 -14.59
N ASP A 29 -9.09 3.79 -13.92
CA ASP A 29 -9.02 3.18 -12.59
C ASP A 29 -9.26 4.17 -11.43
N HIS A 30 -9.69 5.39 -11.74
CA HIS A 30 -9.88 6.50 -10.81
C HIS A 30 -8.60 6.99 -10.11
N CYS A 31 -7.43 6.61 -10.58
CA CYS A 31 -6.17 7.18 -10.14
C CYS A 31 -5.85 8.47 -10.89
N VAL A 32 -5.20 9.42 -10.19
CA VAL A 32 -4.81 10.71 -10.75
C VAL A 32 -3.31 10.73 -10.98
N PHE A 33 -2.92 11.11 -12.19
CA PHE A 33 -1.51 11.23 -12.60
C PHE A 33 -1.23 12.59 -13.24
N PRO A 34 0.05 13.03 -13.29
CA PRO A 34 0.44 14.11 -14.19
C PRO A 34 0.06 13.74 -15.64
N ARG A 35 -0.44 14.72 -16.40
CA ARG A 35 -0.77 14.49 -17.81
C ARG A 35 0.43 14.04 -18.65
N SER A 36 1.64 14.46 -18.28
CA SER A 36 2.90 14.04 -18.86
C SER A 36 3.25 12.56 -18.60
N GLN A 37 2.62 11.91 -17.62
CA GLN A 37 2.97 10.59 -17.07
C GLN A 37 4.39 10.56 -16.46
N ASP A 38 4.97 11.72 -16.15
CA ASP A 38 6.27 11.84 -15.48
C ASP A 38 6.08 12.24 -14.01
N ALA A 39 6.48 11.36 -13.09
CA ALA A 39 6.44 11.63 -11.66
C ALA A 39 7.35 12.80 -11.23
N MET A 40 8.38 13.12 -12.04
CA MET A 40 9.28 14.23 -11.75
C MET A 40 8.60 15.60 -11.81
N ASP A 41 7.49 15.74 -12.53
CA ASP A 41 6.70 16.98 -12.54
C ASP A 41 6.16 17.31 -11.14
N ILE A 42 5.74 16.29 -10.39
CA ILE A 42 5.32 16.43 -8.98
C ILE A 42 6.50 16.90 -8.12
N VAL A 43 7.66 16.22 -8.25
CA VAL A 43 8.87 16.57 -7.49
C VAL A 43 9.32 18.02 -7.77
N HIS A 44 9.37 18.39 -9.04
CA HIS A 44 9.75 19.75 -9.44
C HIS A 44 8.76 20.81 -8.95
N ALA A 45 7.46 20.51 -8.94
CA ALA A 45 6.46 21.43 -8.41
C ALA A 45 6.64 21.66 -6.90
N LEU A 46 6.89 20.58 -6.13
CA LEU A 46 7.19 20.67 -4.70
C LEU A 46 8.45 21.49 -4.44
N LEU A 47 9.54 21.22 -5.17
CA LEU A 47 10.79 21.96 -5.01
C LEU A 47 10.63 23.46 -5.32
N ARG A 48 9.88 23.81 -6.37
CA ARG A 48 9.59 25.23 -6.69
C ARG A 48 8.79 25.93 -5.58
N ARG A 49 7.91 25.21 -4.87
CA ARG A 49 7.12 25.77 -3.75
C ARG A 49 7.90 25.89 -2.46
N MET A 50 9.12 25.33 -2.40
CA MET A 50 10.05 25.49 -1.29
C MET A 50 10.92 26.76 -1.41
N ASP A 51 10.59 27.65 -2.34
CA ASP A 51 11.32 28.92 -2.50
C ASP A 51 11.36 29.70 -1.18
N GLY A 52 12.55 30.15 -0.79
CA GLY A 52 12.80 30.77 0.52
C GLY A 52 13.13 29.79 1.66
N ALA A 53 12.98 28.49 1.49
CA ALA A 53 13.41 27.49 2.47
C ALA A 53 14.87 27.09 2.28
N SER A 54 15.58 26.82 3.38
CA SER A 54 16.94 26.26 3.33
C SER A 54 16.91 24.73 3.25
N LEU A 55 17.33 24.17 2.12
CA LEU A 55 17.43 22.72 1.92
C LEU A 55 18.84 22.23 2.24
N ARG A 56 18.99 21.43 3.31
CA ARG A 56 20.26 20.81 3.72
C ARG A 56 20.26 19.34 3.28
N LEU A 57 20.94 19.03 2.20
CA LEU A 57 21.09 17.66 1.70
C LEU A 57 22.24 16.94 2.42
N ARG A 58 22.16 15.59 2.50
CA ARG A 58 23.18 14.73 3.12
C ARG A 58 23.49 15.10 4.57
N THR A 59 22.50 15.65 5.27
CA THR A 59 22.62 16.09 6.66
C THR A 59 21.66 15.24 7.50
N PRO A 60 22.10 14.04 7.97
CA PRO A 60 21.27 13.20 8.81
C PRO A 60 21.03 13.87 10.16
N VAL A 61 19.78 13.93 10.59
CA VAL A 61 19.43 14.35 11.95
C VAL A 61 19.64 13.17 12.89
N THR A 62 20.37 13.41 13.98
CA THR A 62 20.75 12.40 14.96
C THR A 62 19.98 12.49 16.26
N SER A 63 19.45 13.69 16.59
CA SER A 63 18.68 13.88 17.82
C SER A 63 17.60 14.95 17.67
N VAL A 64 16.44 14.71 18.27
CA VAL A 64 15.39 15.69 18.51
C VAL A 64 15.07 15.64 20.01
N MET A 65 15.25 16.75 20.71
CA MET A 65 15.07 16.81 22.17
C MET A 65 14.28 18.06 22.57
N PRO A 66 13.54 18.02 23.68
CA PRO A 66 13.02 19.23 24.29
C PRO A 66 14.16 20.19 24.66
N GLY A 67 14.05 21.42 24.23
CA GLY A 67 14.97 22.46 24.67
C GLY A 67 14.71 22.89 26.12
N PRO A 68 15.61 23.67 26.71
CA PRO A 68 15.40 24.25 28.04
C PRO A 68 14.13 25.10 28.03
N VAL A 69 13.33 24.96 29.08
CA VAL A 69 12.19 25.85 29.32
C VAL A 69 12.77 27.23 29.63
N SER A 70 12.87 28.07 28.61
CA SER A 70 13.43 29.42 28.79
C SER A 70 12.41 30.32 29.49
N SER A 71 12.61 30.49 30.78
CA SER A 71 12.18 31.72 31.46
C SER A 71 13.23 32.77 31.10
N LEU A 72 12.93 33.69 30.16
CA LEU A 72 13.69 34.90 29.86
C LEU A 72 15.00 34.67 29.10
N ILE A 73 15.00 34.93 27.82
CA ILE A 73 16.18 35.43 27.13
C ILE A 73 16.23 36.95 27.39
N PRO A 74 17.20 37.48 28.17
CA PRO A 74 17.34 38.92 28.36
C PRO A 74 17.76 39.53 27.02
N GLY A 75 16.91 40.39 26.42
CA GLY A 75 17.29 41.21 25.25
C GLY A 75 16.41 41.06 24.00
N SER A 76 15.37 40.23 23.96
CA SER A 76 14.43 40.23 22.86
C SER A 76 13.25 41.16 23.13
N ASN A 77 13.01 42.14 22.24
CA ASN A 77 11.86 43.05 22.25
C ASN A 77 10.56 42.35 21.77
N SER A 78 10.34 41.09 22.11
CA SER A 78 9.07 40.40 21.89
C SER A 78 8.23 40.57 23.14
N SER A 79 7.06 41.15 23.00
CA SER A 79 6.00 41.17 24.03
C SER A 79 5.54 39.74 24.28
N LEU A 80 6.23 39.06 25.22
CA LEU A 80 5.94 37.69 25.61
C LEU A 80 4.68 37.66 26.47
N ILE A 81 3.66 37.00 25.95
CA ILE A 81 2.58 36.40 26.76
C ILE A 81 3.23 35.42 27.73
N PRO A 82 2.91 35.40 29.03
CA PRO A 82 3.45 34.45 29.98
C PRO A 82 2.89 33.06 29.71
N GLY A 83 3.55 32.28 28.87
CA GLY A 83 3.21 30.91 28.52
C GLY A 83 4.40 30.30 27.81
N LEU A 84 5.15 29.47 28.55
CA LEU A 84 6.24 28.59 28.13
C LEU A 84 6.47 28.50 26.61
N THR A 85 7.38 29.26 26.06
CA THR A 85 8.00 28.97 24.76
C THR A 85 8.87 27.73 24.93
N ARG A 86 8.33 26.60 24.53
CA ARG A 86 9.07 25.33 24.47
C ARG A 86 9.73 25.28 23.10
N THR A 87 11.04 25.45 23.07
CA THR A 87 11.85 25.18 21.87
C THR A 87 12.15 23.69 21.78
N LEU A 88 12.31 23.19 20.57
CA LEU A 88 12.83 21.84 20.29
C LEU A 88 14.25 22.00 19.77
N LEU A 89 15.17 21.14 20.21
CA LEU A 89 16.54 21.10 19.71
C LEU A 89 16.66 19.99 18.68
N VAL A 90 17.10 20.33 17.47
CA VAL A 90 17.49 19.39 16.43
C VAL A 90 19.01 19.42 16.31
N ASP A 91 19.69 18.36 16.71
CA ASP A 91 21.16 18.27 16.80
C ASP A 91 21.78 19.46 17.57
N GLY A 92 21.08 19.95 18.60
CA GLY A 92 21.50 21.07 19.43
C GLY A 92 21.10 22.46 18.92
N GLU A 93 20.60 22.60 17.69
CA GLU A 93 20.05 23.85 17.15
C GLU A 93 18.58 24.04 17.58
N PRO A 94 18.16 25.22 18.08
CA PRO A 94 16.80 25.47 18.55
C PRO A 94 15.84 25.79 17.42
N TYR A 95 14.62 25.25 17.49
CA TYR A 95 13.52 25.49 16.56
C TYR A 95 12.20 25.67 17.32
N ASP A 96 11.32 26.53 16.81
CA ASP A 96 9.98 26.78 17.37
C ASP A 96 9.03 25.62 17.05
N ALA A 97 9.19 25.00 15.89
CA ALA A 97 8.45 23.83 15.46
C ALA A 97 9.32 22.86 14.67
N VAL A 98 9.12 21.57 14.89
CA VAL A 98 9.78 20.48 14.17
C VAL A 98 8.72 19.56 13.57
N VAL A 99 8.83 19.28 12.27
CA VAL A 99 7.94 18.36 11.57
C VAL A 99 8.72 17.14 11.09
N VAL A 100 8.37 15.97 11.59
CA VAL A 100 9.00 14.71 11.19
C VAL A 100 8.23 14.13 9.99
N THR A 101 8.90 14.03 8.84
CA THR A 101 8.33 13.55 7.57
C THR A 101 9.24 12.53 6.87
N THR A 102 9.88 11.69 7.65
CA THR A 102 10.93 10.75 7.19
C THR A 102 10.40 9.61 6.32
N GLY A 103 9.10 9.48 6.17
CA GLY A 103 8.48 8.32 5.56
C GLY A 103 8.55 7.09 6.46
N GLY A 104 8.36 5.91 5.91
CA GLY A 104 8.45 4.65 6.64
C GLY A 104 9.85 4.43 7.21
N ALA A 105 9.90 4.03 8.48
CA ALA A 105 11.16 3.83 9.20
C ALA A 105 11.28 2.38 9.70
N PRO A 106 11.65 1.42 8.83
CA PRO A 106 11.68 0.00 9.17
C PRO A 106 12.70 -0.36 10.26
N LYS A 107 13.60 0.55 10.59
CA LYS A 107 14.60 0.40 11.68
C LYS A 107 14.32 1.30 12.88
N GLY A 108 13.12 1.92 12.94
CA GLY A 108 12.80 2.97 13.91
C GLY A 108 13.45 4.30 13.56
N LEU A 109 13.25 5.27 14.45
CA LEU A 109 13.84 6.62 14.34
C LEU A 109 14.65 6.91 15.61
N PRO A 110 15.92 6.47 15.69
CA PRO A 110 16.75 6.66 16.89
C PRO A 110 16.83 8.13 17.34
N MET A 111 16.69 9.08 16.42
CA MET A 111 16.66 10.50 16.74
C MET A 111 15.49 10.92 17.65
N LEU A 112 14.47 10.07 17.80
CA LEU A 112 13.29 10.30 18.65
C LEU A 112 13.27 9.48 19.93
N ASP A 113 14.25 8.59 20.17
CA ASP A 113 14.25 7.63 21.29
C ASP A 113 14.14 8.33 22.65
N GLY A 114 14.72 9.52 22.80
CA GLY A 114 14.67 10.32 24.04
C GLY A 114 13.30 10.94 24.35
N LEU A 115 12.32 10.84 23.45
CA LEU A 115 11.02 11.50 23.59
C LEU A 115 9.94 10.62 24.25
N GLY A 116 10.22 9.33 24.48
CA GLY A 116 9.24 8.42 25.11
C GLY A 116 7.95 8.24 24.29
N LEU A 117 8.03 8.35 22.97
CA LEU A 117 6.89 8.16 22.07
C LEU A 117 6.56 6.67 21.96
N GLU A 118 5.27 6.35 21.95
CA GLU A 118 4.80 5.01 21.65
C GLU A 118 5.05 4.71 20.15
N TRP A 119 5.68 3.58 19.89
CA TRP A 119 6.05 3.12 18.55
C TRP A 119 5.36 1.80 18.23
N VAL A 120 4.61 1.77 17.13
CA VAL A 120 4.03 0.54 16.61
C VAL A 120 5.09 -0.15 15.73
N PRO A 121 5.51 -1.39 16.04
CA PRO A 121 6.53 -2.10 15.26
C PRO A 121 6.23 -2.08 13.78
N THR A 122 7.23 -1.74 12.98
CA THR A 122 7.07 -1.57 11.53
C THR A 122 7.30 -2.87 10.79
N VAL A 123 6.45 -3.15 9.81
CA VAL A 123 6.55 -4.29 8.91
C VAL A 123 6.29 -3.83 7.47
N PRO A 124 6.87 -4.49 6.46
CA PRO A 124 6.55 -4.24 5.06
C PRO A 124 5.07 -4.47 4.75
N SER A 125 4.51 -3.62 3.91
CA SER A 125 3.16 -3.66 3.34
C SER A 125 3.24 -3.50 1.82
N LEU A 126 2.20 -3.86 1.07
CA LEU A 126 2.12 -3.73 -0.40
C LEU A 126 3.27 -4.43 -1.15
N PHE A 127 3.53 -5.68 -0.86
CA PHE A 127 4.59 -6.45 -1.51
C PHE A 127 4.04 -7.61 -2.35
N THR A 128 4.85 -8.10 -3.28
CA THR A 128 4.55 -9.20 -4.18
C THR A 128 4.98 -10.54 -3.58
N PHE A 129 4.34 -11.64 -4.02
CA PHE A 129 4.59 -12.97 -3.47
C PHE A 129 5.53 -13.79 -4.35
N THR A 130 6.55 -14.37 -3.73
CA THR A 130 7.38 -15.39 -4.36
C THR A 130 6.64 -16.73 -4.31
N ILE A 131 6.39 -17.32 -5.49
CA ILE A 131 5.76 -18.64 -5.67
C ILE A 131 6.71 -19.51 -6.48
N LYS A 132 7.05 -20.69 -5.97
CA LYS A 132 8.00 -21.61 -6.63
C LYS A 132 7.33 -22.65 -7.56
N ASP A 133 6.16 -22.34 -8.11
CA ASP A 133 5.48 -23.19 -9.09
C ASP A 133 5.98 -22.82 -10.50
N GLU A 134 6.75 -23.71 -11.11
CA GLU A 134 7.34 -23.49 -12.45
C GLU A 134 6.26 -23.40 -13.53
N GLY A 135 5.18 -24.19 -13.43
CA GLY A 135 4.07 -24.16 -14.36
C GLY A 135 3.34 -22.82 -14.34
N LEU A 136 3.12 -22.25 -13.14
CA LEU A 136 2.57 -20.92 -12.99
C LEU A 136 3.51 -19.85 -13.56
N ARG A 137 4.79 -19.88 -13.19
CA ARG A 137 5.79 -18.92 -13.63
C ARG A 137 6.02 -18.92 -15.16
N ALA A 138 5.83 -20.07 -15.82
CA ALA A 138 5.85 -20.17 -17.28
C ALA A 138 4.74 -19.34 -17.96
N LEU A 139 3.74 -18.90 -17.21
CA LEU A 139 2.66 -18.03 -17.67
C LEU A 139 2.97 -16.53 -17.46
N MET A 140 4.19 -16.16 -17.16
CA MET A 140 4.64 -14.77 -16.95
C MET A 140 4.05 -13.81 -17.98
N GLY A 141 3.62 -12.65 -17.52
CA GLY A 141 3.00 -11.58 -18.31
C GLY A 141 1.48 -11.67 -18.44
N LEU A 142 0.84 -12.77 -17.97
CA LEU A 142 -0.62 -12.85 -17.96
C LEU A 142 -1.17 -12.01 -16.81
N VAL A 143 -2.24 -11.27 -17.13
CA VAL A 143 -3.08 -10.56 -16.16
C VAL A 143 -4.48 -11.17 -16.20
N VAL A 144 -5.05 -11.42 -15.04
CA VAL A 144 -6.41 -11.96 -14.89
C VAL A 144 -7.10 -11.31 -13.70
N ASP A 145 -8.39 -11.03 -13.81
CA ASP A 145 -9.19 -10.58 -12.66
C ASP A 145 -9.51 -11.76 -11.77
N ALA A 146 -8.94 -11.78 -10.58
CA ALA A 146 -8.99 -12.91 -9.66
C ALA A 146 -9.19 -12.45 -8.21
N SER A 147 -9.58 -13.38 -7.34
CA SER A 147 -9.46 -13.15 -5.90
C SER A 147 -8.43 -14.08 -5.28
N VAL A 148 -7.73 -13.55 -4.28
CA VAL A 148 -6.69 -14.26 -3.52
C VAL A 148 -7.01 -14.22 -2.03
N SER A 149 -6.66 -15.29 -1.32
CA SER A 149 -6.92 -15.38 0.13
C SER A 149 -5.87 -16.23 0.83
N ILE A 150 -5.68 -15.99 2.13
CA ILE A 150 -4.87 -16.84 3.00
C ILE A 150 -5.82 -17.80 3.72
N PRO A 151 -5.84 -19.10 3.37
CA PRO A 151 -6.72 -20.10 3.99
C PRO A 151 -6.59 -20.13 5.51
N GLY A 152 -7.73 -20.28 6.20
CA GLY A 152 -7.77 -20.29 7.66
C GLY A 152 -7.78 -18.91 8.31
N THR A 153 -7.80 -17.83 7.51
CA THR A 153 -7.88 -16.44 7.97
C THR A 153 -9.04 -15.68 7.30
N SER A 154 -9.30 -14.45 7.73
CA SER A 154 -10.25 -13.55 7.05
C SER A 154 -9.60 -12.73 5.92
N PHE A 155 -8.29 -12.85 5.69
CA PHE A 155 -7.57 -12.06 4.69
C PHE A 155 -7.92 -12.53 3.29
N LYS A 156 -8.55 -11.62 2.53
CA LYS A 156 -8.96 -11.82 1.14
C LYS A 156 -8.88 -10.48 0.39
N ALA A 157 -8.49 -10.53 -0.87
CA ALA A 157 -8.50 -9.40 -1.77
C ALA A 157 -8.83 -9.85 -3.20
N ASP A 158 -9.27 -8.92 -4.02
CA ASP A 158 -9.64 -9.15 -5.41
C ASP A 158 -9.14 -8.02 -6.31
N GLY A 159 -9.15 -8.29 -7.61
CA GLY A 159 -8.75 -7.41 -8.69
C GLY A 159 -7.76 -8.03 -9.65
N PRO A 160 -7.11 -7.23 -10.50
CA PRO A 160 -6.08 -7.72 -11.42
C PRO A 160 -4.94 -8.41 -10.67
N LEU A 161 -4.65 -9.66 -11.08
CA LEU A 161 -3.54 -10.48 -10.63
C LEU A 161 -2.59 -10.64 -11.80
N LEU A 162 -1.32 -10.31 -11.60
CA LEU A 162 -0.25 -10.45 -12.58
C LEU A 162 0.64 -11.65 -12.24
N ILE A 163 0.83 -12.53 -13.20
CA ILE A 163 1.81 -13.63 -13.10
C ILE A 163 3.18 -13.11 -13.55
N THR A 164 4.20 -13.32 -12.71
CA THR A 164 5.58 -12.90 -12.95
C THR A 164 6.53 -14.09 -12.95
N ASP A 165 7.79 -13.88 -13.32
CA ASP A 165 8.85 -14.89 -13.30
C ASP A 165 9.25 -15.32 -11.87
N TRP A 166 8.89 -14.55 -10.84
CA TRP A 166 9.10 -14.91 -9.42
C TRP A 166 7.84 -15.41 -8.71
N GLY A 167 6.65 -15.24 -9.28
CA GLY A 167 5.38 -15.64 -8.66
C GLY A 167 4.21 -14.75 -9.03
N LEU A 168 3.59 -14.09 -8.05
CA LEU A 168 2.38 -13.33 -8.22
C LEU A 168 2.53 -11.88 -7.76
N SER A 169 1.94 -10.96 -8.53
CA SER A 169 1.89 -9.52 -8.31
C SER A 169 0.52 -8.96 -8.71
N GLY A 170 0.42 -7.66 -8.84
CA GLY A 170 -0.80 -6.94 -9.25
C GLY A 170 -1.67 -6.53 -8.07
N PRO A 171 -2.70 -5.70 -8.31
CA PRO A 171 -3.54 -5.10 -7.29
C PRO A 171 -4.14 -6.09 -6.28
N ALA A 172 -4.61 -7.27 -6.71
CA ALA A 172 -5.14 -8.30 -5.81
C ALA A 172 -4.09 -8.76 -4.78
N VAL A 173 -2.86 -9.02 -5.23
CA VAL A 173 -1.75 -9.48 -4.38
C VAL A 173 -1.27 -8.38 -3.46
N LEU A 174 -1.10 -7.16 -3.97
CA LEU A 174 -0.67 -5.99 -3.19
C LEU A 174 -1.66 -5.66 -2.08
N LYS A 175 -2.97 -5.67 -2.37
CA LYS A 175 -4.02 -5.50 -1.34
C LYS A 175 -3.96 -6.60 -0.27
N LEU A 176 -3.85 -7.88 -0.70
CA LEU A 176 -3.78 -9.00 0.25
C LEU A 176 -2.55 -8.88 1.17
N SER A 177 -1.39 -8.53 0.61
CA SER A 177 -0.17 -8.35 1.38
C SER A 177 -0.27 -7.19 2.38
N SER A 178 -1.02 -6.12 2.05
CA SER A 178 -1.31 -5.03 2.97
C SER A 178 -2.24 -5.47 4.09
N TYR A 179 -3.37 -6.09 3.77
CA TYR A 179 -4.32 -6.58 4.80
C TYR A 179 -3.69 -7.59 5.75
N ALA A 180 -2.80 -8.44 5.25
CA ALA A 180 -2.14 -9.50 6.01
C ALA A 180 -0.70 -9.14 6.43
N ALA A 181 -0.27 -7.88 6.37
CA ALA A 181 1.12 -7.48 6.54
C ALA A 181 1.76 -8.04 7.82
N ARG A 182 1.13 -7.85 8.98
CA ARG A 182 1.62 -8.37 10.27
C ARG A 182 1.57 -9.89 10.33
N HIS A 183 0.47 -10.50 9.89
CA HIS A 183 0.32 -11.96 9.85
C HIS A 183 1.41 -12.61 9.00
N LEU A 184 1.68 -12.06 7.82
CA LEU A 184 2.74 -12.55 6.93
C LEU A 184 4.15 -12.32 7.51
N HIS A 185 4.37 -11.18 8.17
CA HIS A 185 5.63 -10.91 8.85
C HIS A 185 5.89 -11.95 9.95
N ASP A 186 4.90 -12.21 10.82
CA ASP A 186 5.02 -13.15 11.95
C ASP A 186 5.22 -14.60 11.47
N ALA A 187 4.65 -14.94 10.30
CA ALA A 187 4.86 -16.21 9.62
C ALA A 187 6.17 -16.30 8.81
N GLY A 188 7.07 -15.30 8.91
CA GLY A 188 8.31 -15.26 8.14
C GLY A 188 8.08 -15.18 6.62
N TYR A 189 6.96 -14.56 6.22
CA TYR A 189 6.50 -14.43 4.82
C TYR A 189 6.25 -15.77 4.13
N LYS A 190 5.86 -16.78 4.88
CA LYS A 190 5.46 -18.11 4.37
C LYS A 190 4.04 -18.41 4.79
N ALA A 191 3.16 -18.65 3.83
CA ALA A 191 1.77 -18.93 4.09
C ALA A 191 1.13 -19.71 2.93
N PRO A 192 0.05 -20.49 3.17
CA PRO A 192 -0.76 -21.00 2.09
C PRO A 192 -1.47 -19.84 1.38
N LEU A 193 -1.62 -19.95 0.07
CA LEU A 193 -2.36 -19.02 -0.77
C LEU A 193 -3.42 -19.80 -1.56
N SER A 194 -4.63 -19.29 -1.60
CA SER A 194 -5.70 -19.77 -2.48
C SER A 194 -6.03 -18.71 -3.51
N VAL A 195 -6.11 -19.12 -4.77
CA VAL A 195 -6.48 -18.26 -5.91
C VAL A 195 -7.82 -18.73 -6.47
N ASN A 196 -8.75 -17.81 -6.62
CA ASN A 196 -9.98 -17.98 -7.38
C ASN A 196 -9.84 -17.20 -8.69
N TRP A 197 -9.61 -17.94 -9.76
CA TRP A 197 -9.23 -17.40 -11.07
C TRP A 197 -10.36 -16.68 -11.82
N LEU A 198 -11.62 -16.87 -11.39
CA LEU A 198 -12.77 -16.22 -12.00
C LEU A 198 -13.39 -15.15 -11.09
N ASN A 199 -12.88 -15.00 -9.85
CA ASN A 199 -13.44 -14.09 -8.84
C ASN A 199 -14.95 -14.28 -8.66
N ARG A 200 -15.44 -15.53 -8.71
CA ARG A 200 -16.85 -15.89 -8.62
C ARG A 200 -17.07 -16.96 -7.55
N SER A 201 -18.31 -17.10 -7.08
CA SER A 201 -18.67 -18.19 -6.17
C SER A 201 -18.51 -19.58 -6.83
N GLU A 202 -18.30 -20.61 -6.03
CA GLU A 202 -18.26 -21.99 -6.55
C GLU A 202 -19.54 -22.36 -7.32
N ALA A 203 -20.69 -21.90 -6.85
CA ALA A 203 -21.98 -22.14 -7.51
C ALA A 203 -22.04 -21.51 -8.89
N ASP A 204 -21.57 -20.27 -9.04
CA ASP A 204 -21.52 -19.57 -10.33
C ASP A 204 -20.55 -20.25 -11.30
N VAL A 205 -19.35 -20.60 -10.83
CA VAL A 205 -18.36 -21.33 -11.65
C VAL A 205 -18.91 -22.66 -12.10
N ARG A 206 -19.61 -23.35 -11.23
CA ARG A 206 -20.27 -24.63 -11.54
C ARG A 206 -21.35 -24.44 -12.63
N GLY A 207 -22.17 -23.41 -12.54
CA GLY A 207 -23.14 -23.02 -13.56
C GLY A 207 -22.50 -22.73 -14.91
N ILE A 208 -21.48 -21.88 -14.94
CA ILE A 208 -20.73 -21.52 -16.16
C ILE A 208 -20.16 -22.77 -16.85
N LEU A 209 -19.55 -23.67 -16.11
CA LEU A 209 -18.97 -24.89 -16.66
C LEU A 209 -20.07 -25.87 -17.15
N GLN A 210 -21.24 -25.96 -16.47
CA GLN A 210 -22.36 -26.78 -16.91
C GLN A 210 -22.97 -26.30 -18.22
N GLU A 211 -23.16 -24.98 -18.34
CA GLU A 211 -23.65 -24.35 -19.58
C GLU A 211 -22.66 -24.59 -20.73
N THR A 212 -21.36 -24.38 -20.47
CA THR A 212 -20.31 -24.61 -21.48
C THR A 212 -20.28 -26.07 -21.94
N ALA A 213 -20.37 -27.02 -21.00
CA ALA A 213 -20.39 -28.45 -21.29
C ALA A 213 -21.64 -28.85 -22.09
N GLY A 214 -22.81 -28.33 -21.71
CA GLY A 214 -24.08 -28.57 -22.42
C GLY A 214 -24.10 -28.06 -23.83
N ALA A 215 -23.52 -26.85 -24.05
CA ALA A 215 -23.42 -26.27 -25.39
C ALA A 215 -22.33 -26.91 -26.27
N ASN A 216 -21.32 -27.57 -25.68
CA ASN A 216 -20.15 -28.07 -26.41
C ASN A 216 -19.76 -29.52 -26.08
N PRO A 217 -20.67 -30.50 -26.00
CA PRO A 217 -20.37 -31.82 -25.44
C PRO A 217 -19.27 -32.56 -26.18
N ARG A 218 -19.12 -32.34 -27.49
CA ARG A 218 -18.10 -32.99 -28.35
C ARG A 218 -16.78 -32.24 -28.46
N LYS A 219 -16.73 -30.98 -28.00
CA LYS A 219 -15.47 -30.20 -28.02
C LYS A 219 -14.55 -30.60 -26.90
N GLN A 220 -13.27 -30.46 -27.12
CA GLN A 220 -12.27 -30.60 -26.07
C GLN A 220 -12.43 -29.47 -25.05
N VAL A 221 -12.26 -29.79 -23.77
CA VAL A 221 -12.34 -28.83 -22.66
C VAL A 221 -11.31 -27.70 -22.86
N SER A 222 -10.11 -28.03 -23.33
CA SER A 222 -9.02 -27.09 -23.63
C SER A 222 -9.37 -25.99 -24.64
N ASN A 223 -10.32 -26.28 -25.55
CA ASN A 223 -10.69 -25.35 -26.64
C ASN A 223 -11.88 -24.41 -26.27
N THR A 224 -12.34 -24.45 -25.03
CA THR A 224 -13.50 -23.68 -24.56
C THR A 224 -13.21 -23.07 -23.20
N PRO A 225 -12.23 -22.13 -23.10
CA PRO A 225 -11.95 -21.45 -21.85
C PRO A 225 -13.19 -20.66 -21.39
N PRO A 226 -13.47 -20.61 -20.07
CA PRO A 226 -14.43 -19.67 -19.53
C PRO A 226 -14.08 -18.23 -19.91
N GLU A 227 -15.11 -17.38 -20.00
CA GLU A 227 -14.93 -15.96 -20.25
C GLU A 227 -14.00 -15.32 -19.20
N GLY A 228 -13.09 -14.47 -19.63
CA GLY A 228 -12.08 -13.84 -18.79
C GLY A 228 -10.81 -14.64 -18.60
N LEU A 229 -10.77 -15.93 -18.95
CA LEU A 229 -9.54 -16.73 -18.88
C LEU A 229 -8.84 -16.83 -20.24
N GLN A 230 -7.56 -16.47 -20.26
CA GLN A 230 -6.73 -16.69 -21.44
C GLN A 230 -6.43 -18.17 -21.64
N ALA A 231 -6.34 -18.61 -22.91
CA ALA A 231 -6.15 -20.02 -23.26
C ALA A 231 -4.90 -20.67 -22.62
N ARG A 232 -3.81 -19.91 -22.46
CA ARG A 232 -2.59 -20.41 -21.79
C ARG A 232 -2.83 -20.76 -20.33
N LEU A 233 -3.53 -19.88 -19.58
CA LEU A 233 -3.87 -20.13 -18.18
C LEU A 233 -4.87 -21.30 -18.08
N TRP A 234 -5.90 -21.31 -18.94
CA TRP A 234 -6.89 -22.38 -18.97
C TRP A 234 -6.24 -23.75 -19.15
N ASN A 235 -5.35 -23.90 -20.11
CA ASN A 235 -4.63 -25.16 -20.37
C ASN A 235 -3.75 -25.58 -19.19
N HIS A 236 -3.09 -24.63 -18.53
CA HIS A 236 -2.35 -24.89 -17.31
C HIS A 236 -3.26 -25.44 -16.20
N LEU A 237 -4.43 -24.81 -15.98
CA LEU A 237 -5.38 -25.24 -14.95
C LEU A 237 -5.96 -26.64 -15.24
N ILE A 238 -6.26 -26.98 -16.49
CA ILE A 238 -6.66 -28.33 -16.91
C ILE A 238 -5.58 -29.35 -16.56
N THR A 239 -4.33 -29.05 -16.87
CA THR A 239 -3.18 -29.91 -16.55
C THR A 239 -3.02 -30.07 -15.03
N LYS A 240 -3.13 -28.97 -14.28
CA LYS A 240 -3.07 -28.95 -12.80
C LYS A 240 -4.21 -29.74 -12.16
N ALA A 241 -5.40 -29.73 -12.76
CA ALA A 241 -6.52 -30.57 -12.35
C ALA A 241 -6.28 -32.08 -12.63
N GLY A 242 -5.16 -32.44 -13.28
CA GLY A 242 -4.84 -33.82 -13.65
C GLY A 242 -5.79 -34.37 -14.70
N LEU A 243 -6.21 -33.53 -15.64
CA LEU A 243 -7.06 -33.90 -16.75
C LEU A 243 -6.20 -34.01 -18.03
N ARG A 244 -6.61 -34.91 -18.95
CA ARG A 244 -5.96 -34.99 -20.27
C ARG A 244 -6.31 -33.77 -21.09
N SER A 245 -5.34 -33.26 -21.84
CA SER A 245 -5.51 -32.07 -22.71
C SER A 245 -6.54 -32.26 -23.83
N ASP A 246 -6.74 -33.49 -24.27
CA ASP A 246 -7.67 -33.89 -25.34
C ASP A 246 -9.06 -34.30 -24.85
N ILE A 247 -9.32 -34.30 -23.52
CA ILE A 247 -10.61 -34.72 -22.95
C ILE A 247 -11.75 -33.83 -23.47
N ARG A 248 -12.88 -34.50 -23.85
CA ARG A 248 -14.10 -33.80 -24.26
C ARG A 248 -15.02 -33.56 -23.07
N TRP A 249 -15.89 -32.56 -23.18
CA TRP A 249 -16.86 -32.27 -22.12
C TRP A 249 -17.74 -33.47 -21.77
N ALA A 250 -18.19 -34.22 -22.77
CA ALA A 250 -18.99 -35.41 -22.55
C ALA A 250 -18.24 -36.56 -21.82
N GLU A 251 -16.89 -36.54 -21.84
CA GLU A 251 -16.05 -37.57 -21.23
C GLU A 251 -15.59 -37.17 -19.81
N LEU A 252 -15.82 -35.92 -19.38
CA LEU A 252 -15.25 -35.35 -18.16
C LEU A 252 -15.75 -36.04 -16.89
N GLY A 253 -17.03 -36.42 -16.88
CA GLY A 253 -17.69 -37.01 -15.72
C GLY A 253 -17.72 -36.12 -14.49
N SER A 254 -18.42 -36.51 -13.45
CA SER A 254 -18.58 -35.73 -12.21
C SER A 254 -17.23 -35.46 -11.50
N LYS A 255 -16.33 -36.44 -11.49
CA LYS A 255 -15.03 -36.33 -10.83
C LYS A 255 -14.12 -35.32 -11.52
N GLY A 256 -14.05 -35.37 -12.86
CA GLY A 256 -13.26 -34.37 -13.63
C GLY A 256 -13.85 -32.97 -13.51
N PHE A 257 -15.18 -32.86 -13.57
CA PHE A 257 -15.90 -31.61 -13.40
C PHE A 257 -15.61 -30.96 -12.05
N ASN A 258 -15.68 -31.72 -10.94
CA ASN A 258 -15.37 -31.23 -9.61
C ASN A 258 -13.90 -30.77 -9.48
N LYS A 259 -12.95 -31.45 -10.13
CA LYS A 259 -11.55 -31.01 -10.16
C LYS A 259 -11.37 -29.67 -10.86
N LEU A 260 -12.08 -29.44 -11.98
CA LEU A 260 -12.06 -28.13 -12.66
C LEU A 260 -12.66 -27.03 -11.80
N VAL A 261 -13.82 -27.27 -11.17
CA VAL A 261 -14.42 -26.31 -10.25
C VAL A 261 -13.43 -25.95 -9.13
N ASN A 262 -12.82 -26.97 -8.52
CA ASN A 262 -11.88 -26.75 -7.41
C ASN A 262 -10.65 -25.93 -7.84
N VAL A 263 -10.02 -26.27 -8.96
CA VAL A 263 -8.83 -25.51 -9.42
C VAL A 263 -9.17 -24.09 -9.86
N LEU A 264 -10.40 -23.83 -10.32
CA LEU A 264 -10.84 -22.50 -10.68
C LEU A 264 -11.17 -21.62 -9.47
N THR A 265 -11.66 -22.20 -8.37
CA THR A 265 -12.18 -21.45 -7.22
C THR A 265 -11.27 -21.47 -6.00
N GLN A 266 -10.40 -22.49 -5.88
CA GLN A 266 -9.57 -22.73 -4.70
C GLN A 266 -8.19 -23.28 -5.10
N ASP A 267 -7.57 -22.71 -6.14
CA ASP A 267 -6.26 -23.16 -6.58
C ASP A 267 -5.19 -22.85 -5.53
N ALA A 268 -4.56 -23.90 -5.03
CA ALA A 268 -3.63 -23.82 -3.91
C ALA A 268 -2.18 -23.58 -4.36
N TYR A 269 -1.54 -22.64 -3.70
CA TYR A 269 -0.13 -22.31 -3.83
C TYR A 269 0.51 -22.11 -2.44
N ALA A 270 1.81 -21.97 -2.41
CA ALA A 270 2.55 -21.56 -1.22
C ALA A 270 3.29 -20.24 -1.47
N ILE A 271 3.05 -19.27 -0.60
CA ILE A 271 3.91 -18.08 -0.50
C ILE A 271 5.22 -18.53 0.14
N GLU A 272 6.34 -18.39 -0.55
CA GLU A 272 7.68 -18.78 -0.11
C GLU A 272 8.52 -17.61 0.37
N GLY A 273 8.01 -16.39 0.22
CA GLY A 273 8.65 -15.15 0.62
C GLY A 273 8.06 -13.94 -0.06
N LYS A 274 8.56 -12.79 0.34
CA LYS A 274 8.35 -11.51 -0.37
C LYS A 274 9.50 -11.27 -1.35
N THR A 275 9.21 -10.58 -2.44
CA THR A 275 10.25 -10.21 -3.40
C THR A 275 11.19 -9.15 -2.81
N LYS A 276 12.48 -9.16 -3.22
CA LYS A 276 13.53 -8.30 -2.65
C LYS A 276 13.52 -6.85 -3.18
N PHE A 277 12.60 -6.49 -4.06
CA PHE A 277 12.49 -5.12 -4.58
C PHE A 277 12.06 -4.18 -3.45
N ARG A 278 12.98 -3.30 -3.02
CA ARG A 278 12.76 -2.36 -1.91
C ARG A 278 11.87 -1.16 -2.29
N GLU A 279 11.73 -0.91 -3.59
CA GLU A 279 11.12 0.32 -4.11
C GLU A 279 9.58 0.31 -4.08
N GLU A 280 8.97 -0.85 -3.85
CA GLU A 280 7.50 -1.03 -3.86
C GLU A 280 6.88 -1.18 -2.46
N PHE A 281 7.66 -1.05 -1.39
CA PHE A 281 7.18 -1.31 -0.04
C PHE A 281 6.67 -0.04 0.64
N VAL A 282 5.43 -0.10 1.08
CA VAL A 282 4.85 0.79 2.09
C VAL A 282 5.13 0.16 3.46
N THR A 283 5.32 0.98 4.46
CA THR A 283 5.55 0.56 5.85
C THR A 283 4.22 0.57 6.62
N CYS A 284 3.83 -0.57 7.17
CA CYS A 284 2.75 -0.68 8.17
C CYS A 284 3.36 -0.53 9.55
N GLY A 285 2.85 0.39 10.39
CA GLY A 285 3.44 0.76 11.67
C GLY A 285 4.16 2.11 11.63
N GLY A 286 4.72 2.54 12.75
CA GLY A 286 5.35 3.85 12.90
C GLY A 286 5.03 4.52 14.23
N VAL A 287 5.06 5.84 14.27
CA VAL A 287 4.64 6.62 15.44
C VAL A 287 3.15 6.38 15.68
N ALA A 288 2.81 5.84 16.87
CA ALA A 288 1.43 5.52 17.20
C ALA A 288 0.53 6.78 17.20
N LEU A 289 -0.67 6.65 16.67
CA LEU A 289 -1.62 7.77 16.60
C LEU A 289 -2.09 8.25 17.99
N SER A 290 -1.88 7.44 19.04
CA SER A 290 -2.07 7.83 20.44
C SER A 290 -1.18 9.00 20.88
N ASN A 291 0.02 9.14 20.27
CA ASN A 291 0.96 10.22 20.59
C ASN A 291 0.54 11.59 20.08
N VAL A 292 -0.33 11.65 19.08
CA VAL A 292 -0.64 12.90 18.36
C VAL A 292 -2.07 13.39 18.61
N ASN A 293 -2.25 14.69 18.55
CA ASN A 293 -3.58 15.30 18.48
C ASN A 293 -4.18 15.01 17.09
N PRO A 294 -5.36 14.37 16.99
CA PRO A 294 -5.94 13.98 15.71
C PRO A 294 -6.43 15.14 14.84
N ALA A 295 -6.42 16.38 15.34
CA ALA A 295 -6.80 17.57 14.57
C ALA A 295 -5.60 18.34 14.02
N THR A 296 -4.47 18.34 14.73
CA THR A 296 -3.28 19.14 14.40
C THR A 296 -2.07 18.29 14.00
N LEU A 297 -2.07 17.00 14.35
CA LEU A 297 -0.94 16.07 14.25
C LEU A 297 0.29 16.50 15.07
N GLU A 298 0.08 17.38 16.03
CA GLU A 298 1.07 17.76 17.04
C GLU A 298 1.19 16.67 18.10
N SER A 299 2.39 16.45 18.61
CA SER A 299 2.63 15.58 19.76
C SER A 299 1.85 16.08 20.98
N LYS A 300 1.16 15.16 21.70
CA LYS A 300 0.44 15.48 22.93
C LYS A 300 1.39 15.78 24.10
N THR A 301 2.62 15.27 24.04
CA THR A 301 3.60 15.38 25.12
C THR A 301 4.72 16.38 24.83
N HIS A 302 4.96 16.68 23.54
CA HIS A 302 6.03 17.58 23.10
C HIS A 302 5.45 18.68 22.20
N PRO A 303 4.95 19.78 22.77
CA PRO A 303 4.43 20.90 21.99
C PRO A 303 5.48 21.43 20.98
N GLY A 304 5.01 21.77 19.78
CA GLY A 304 5.87 22.16 18.66
C GLY A 304 6.42 20.98 17.83
N LEU A 305 6.25 19.73 18.28
CA LEU A 305 6.65 18.55 17.51
C LEU A 305 5.44 18.00 16.74
N TYR A 306 5.59 17.88 15.44
CA TYR A 306 4.54 17.41 14.53
C TYR A 306 5.00 16.21 13.71
N PHE A 307 4.03 15.42 13.23
CA PHE A 307 4.29 14.26 12.38
C PHE A 307 3.38 14.27 11.16
N ALA A 308 3.94 13.97 9.96
CA ALA A 308 3.14 13.87 8.74
C ALA A 308 3.65 12.77 7.82
N GLY A 309 2.73 12.17 7.05
CA GLY A 309 3.02 11.09 6.12
C GLY A 309 3.24 9.75 6.80
N GLU A 310 3.98 8.89 6.13
CA GLU A 310 4.16 7.47 6.44
C GLU A 310 4.98 7.20 7.73
N VAL A 311 5.54 8.21 8.35
CA VAL A 311 6.15 8.10 9.69
C VAL A 311 5.11 7.77 10.77
N LEU A 312 3.87 8.16 10.57
CA LEU A 312 2.72 7.79 11.40
C LEU A 312 2.30 6.35 11.13
N ASP A 313 1.71 5.69 12.13
CA ASP A 313 1.05 4.38 11.94
C ASP A 313 -0.21 4.52 11.08
N ILE A 314 0.01 4.85 9.81
CA ILE A 314 -1.02 5.02 8.77
C ILE A 314 -0.50 4.38 7.49
N ASP A 315 -1.07 3.24 7.13
CA ASP A 315 -0.87 2.64 5.83
C ASP A 315 -2.20 2.28 5.17
N ALA A 316 -2.20 2.27 3.85
CA ALA A 316 -3.36 2.00 3.05
C ALA A 316 -3.00 1.09 1.87
N VAL A 317 -4.02 0.55 1.21
CA VAL A 317 -3.86 -0.24 -0.01
C VAL A 317 -3.32 0.59 -1.18
N THR A 318 -2.94 -0.08 -2.27
CA THR A 318 -2.57 0.55 -3.54
C THR A 318 -3.73 1.38 -4.12
N GLY A 319 -3.40 2.41 -4.93
CA GLY A 319 -4.36 3.32 -5.55
C GLY A 319 -4.16 4.80 -5.15
N GLY A 320 -2.93 5.20 -4.79
CA GLY A 320 -2.61 6.59 -4.44
C GLY A 320 -2.98 7.02 -3.01
N PHE A 321 -3.62 6.14 -2.22
CA PHE A 321 -4.11 6.47 -0.87
C PHE A 321 -2.99 6.88 0.09
N ASN A 322 -1.82 6.24 0.02
CA ASN A 322 -0.66 6.58 0.86
C ASN A 322 -0.10 7.97 0.51
N LEU A 323 -0.05 8.31 -0.78
CA LEU A 323 0.32 9.65 -1.24
C LEU A 323 -0.70 10.69 -0.77
N GLN A 324 -2.00 10.41 -0.93
CA GLN A 324 -3.05 11.30 -0.43
C GLN A 324 -2.97 11.49 1.09
N ALA A 325 -2.67 10.45 1.85
CA ALA A 325 -2.47 10.56 3.30
C ALA A 325 -1.27 11.47 3.63
N ALA A 326 -0.18 11.38 2.87
CA ALA A 326 0.98 12.26 3.04
C ALA A 326 0.64 13.72 2.72
N TRP A 327 -0.04 14.00 1.59
CA TRP A 327 -0.49 15.35 1.23
C TRP A 327 -1.43 15.95 2.29
N THR A 328 -2.43 15.16 2.71
CA THR A 328 -3.42 15.58 3.71
C THR A 328 -2.76 15.90 5.04
N THR A 329 -1.93 15.01 5.56
CA THR A 329 -1.27 15.20 6.86
C THR A 329 -0.27 16.35 6.82
N GLY A 330 0.48 16.51 5.73
CA GLY A 330 1.38 17.65 5.53
C GLY A 330 0.63 18.99 5.51
N ALA A 331 -0.50 19.07 4.80
CA ALA A 331 -1.33 20.28 4.75
C ALA A 331 -1.96 20.61 6.12
N VAL A 332 -2.40 19.59 6.87
CA VAL A 332 -2.94 19.78 8.23
C VAL A 332 -1.89 20.34 9.17
N VAL A 333 -0.69 19.77 9.17
CA VAL A 333 0.44 20.27 9.98
C VAL A 333 0.81 21.70 9.62
N ALA A 334 0.94 22.01 8.32
CA ALA A 334 1.26 23.35 7.86
C ALA A 334 0.23 24.40 8.33
N ARG A 335 -1.07 24.08 8.23
CA ARG A 335 -2.15 24.96 8.73
C ARG A 335 -2.12 25.09 10.26
N SER A 336 -1.79 24.02 10.98
CA SER A 336 -1.69 24.04 12.44
C SER A 336 -0.56 24.95 12.92
N ILE A 337 0.61 24.87 12.29
CA ILE A 337 1.77 25.75 12.60
C ILE A 337 1.45 27.18 12.22
N ALA A 338 0.76 27.44 11.11
CA ALA A 338 0.43 28.80 10.70
C ALA A 338 -0.64 29.48 11.58
N ALA A 339 -1.39 28.72 12.38
CA ALA A 339 -2.43 29.19 13.29
C ALA A 339 -1.96 29.33 14.75
N SER A 340 -0.79 28.81 15.09
CA SER A 340 -0.16 28.90 16.41
C SER A 340 0.68 30.16 16.52
#